data_bd6a1ac24e064e06e19749209279a72f
#
_entry.id   bd6a1ac24e064e06e19749209279a72f
#
_cell.length_a   1.000
_cell.length_b   1.000
_cell.length_c   1.000
_cell.angle_alpha   90.00
_cell.angle_beta   90.00
_cell.angle_gamma   90.00
#
_symmetry.space_group_name_H-M   'P 1'
#
loop_
_entity.id
_entity.type
_entity.pdbx_description
1 polymer ?
#
loop_
_entity_poly.entity_id
_entity_poly.type
_entity_poly.pdbx_seq_one_letter_code
_entity_poly.pdbx_strand_id
1 'polypeptide(L)'
;KAAYACDITYVTNNELGFDYLRDNMAIYKEQLVLRNLKYCIIDEVDSVLIDEARTPLIISGQSGKSTKLYEVCDVLARQLERGTVSKEFSKIDAIMGEEIEETGDFVVDEKDKVVNLTEQGVKKVEEYFHIDNLADPENLEIQHNIILALRANNLMFRDKDYVVKDDEVLIVDEFTGRIMPGRRYSDGLHQAIEAKEHVNVRRESRTLATVTFQNFFNKFTKKAGMTGTALTEEKEFRNIYGMDVIVIPTNRPVIRKDLDDAVYKTKKEKYKAVVDEVVRAHEKGQPVLVGTITIETSELLSKMLTKKGIPHKVLNAKFHELEAEIVADAGIHGSVTIATNMAGRGTDIK
;
A
#
# COMPACT_ATOMS: atom_id res chain seq x y z
N LYS A 1 14.38 -25.67 5.87
CA LYS A 1 15.04 -26.66 4.96
C LYS A 1 14.27 -27.99 4.93
N ALA A 2 13.89 -28.59 6.06
CA ALA A 2 13.13 -29.84 6.10
C ALA A 2 11.79 -29.73 5.33
N ALA A 3 11.02 -28.66 5.54
CA ALA A 3 9.76 -28.43 4.84
C ALA A 3 9.93 -28.37 3.31
N TYR A 4 10.98 -27.72 2.81
CA TYR A 4 11.29 -27.68 1.38
C TYR A 4 11.82 -29.01 0.80
N ALA A 5 12.19 -29.97 1.64
CA ALA A 5 12.60 -31.31 1.21
C ALA A 5 11.40 -32.25 0.99
N CYS A 6 10.20 -31.86 1.40
CA CYS A 6 8.97 -32.64 1.18
C CYS A 6 8.56 -32.61 -0.30
N ASP A 7 7.77 -33.58 -0.75
CA ASP A 7 7.27 -33.66 -2.13
C ASP A 7 6.38 -32.46 -2.48
N ILE A 8 5.55 -32.01 -1.54
CA ILE A 8 4.67 -30.84 -1.64
C ILE A 8 4.96 -29.89 -0.48
N THR A 9 5.16 -28.61 -0.79
CA THR A 9 5.39 -27.58 0.22
C THR A 9 4.33 -26.47 0.06
N TYR A 10 3.59 -26.20 1.13
CA TYR A 10 2.74 -25.01 1.25
C TYR A 10 3.51 -23.88 1.91
N VAL A 11 3.51 -22.73 1.30
CA VAL A 11 4.25 -21.56 1.78
C VAL A 11 3.60 -20.28 1.24
N THR A 12 3.68 -19.18 1.96
CA THR A 12 3.23 -17.88 1.45
C THR A 12 4.19 -17.36 0.39
N ASN A 13 3.67 -16.58 -0.57
CA ASN A 13 4.46 -15.95 -1.64
C ASN A 13 5.61 -15.10 -1.08
N ASN A 14 5.35 -14.35 -0.01
CA ASN A 14 6.36 -13.52 0.66
C ASN A 14 7.49 -14.36 1.24
N GLU A 15 7.17 -15.40 2.04
CA GLU A 15 8.20 -16.22 2.69
C GLU A 15 9.07 -16.96 1.66
N LEU A 16 8.42 -17.51 0.62
CA LEU A 16 9.14 -18.16 -0.47
C LEU A 16 10.09 -17.21 -1.21
N GLY A 17 9.63 -15.98 -1.48
CA GLY A 17 10.45 -14.97 -2.13
C GLY A 17 11.60 -14.48 -1.25
N PHE A 18 11.39 -14.35 0.07
CA PHE A 18 12.47 -14.03 1.00
C PHE A 18 13.46 -15.18 1.16
N ASP A 19 13.02 -16.42 1.18
CA ASP A 19 13.91 -17.58 1.19
C ASP A 19 14.76 -17.65 -0.10
N TYR A 20 14.16 -17.31 -1.24
CA TYR A 20 14.91 -17.18 -2.49
C TYR A 20 16.00 -16.08 -2.40
N LEU A 21 15.68 -14.92 -1.83
CA LEU A 21 16.67 -13.86 -1.63
C LEU A 21 17.78 -14.30 -0.66
N ARG A 22 17.42 -14.96 0.45
CA ARG A 22 18.39 -15.51 1.41
C ARG A 22 19.31 -16.53 0.78
N ASP A 23 18.77 -17.43 -0.05
CA ASP A 23 19.56 -18.41 -0.79
C ASP A 23 20.56 -17.75 -1.76
N ASN A 24 20.16 -16.65 -2.40
CA ASN A 24 21.06 -15.90 -3.30
C ASN A 24 22.14 -15.09 -2.57
N MET A 25 22.00 -14.91 -1.26
CA MET A 25 23.01 -14.29 -0.38
C MET A 25 23.90 -15.32 0.31
N ALA A 26 23.57 -16.62 0.21
CA ALA A 26 24.32 -17.71 0.85
C ALA A 26 25.72 -17.86 0.23
N ILE A 27 26.73 -18.01 1.10
CA ILE A 27 28.12 -18.21 0.69
C ILE A 27 28.40 -19.70 0.43
N TYR A 28 27.77 -20.57 1.22
CA TYR A 28 27.99 -22.00 1.17
C TYR A 28 26.73 -22.75 0.70
N LYS A 29 26.92 -23.81 -0.11
CA LYS A 29 25.82 -24.64 -0.66
C LYS A 29 24.95 -25.26 0.41
N GLU A 30 25.52 -25.61 1.55
CA GLU A 30 24.80 -26.20 2.69
C GLU A 30 23.78 -25.26 3.33
N GLN A 31 23.93 -23.93 3.11
CA GLN A 31 23.02 -22.90 3.60
C GLN A 31 21.76 -22.79 2.74
N LEU A 32 21.79 -23.27 1.51
CA LEU A 32 20.64 -23.22 0.61
C LEU A 32 19.48 -24.04 1.20
N VAL A 33 18.29 -23.47 1.14
CA VAL A 33 17.06 -24.12 1.65
C VAL A 33 16.12 -24.52 0.54
N LEU A 34 16.09 -23.77 -0.57
CA LEU A 34 15.24 -24.07 -1.70
C LEU A 34 15.86 -25.17 -2.59
N ARG A 35 14.98 -25.90 -3.25
CA ARG A 35 15.33 -26.81 -4.35
C ARG A 35 15.04 -26.15 -5.69
N ASN A 36 15.28 -26.87 -6.78
CA ASN A 36 15.01 -26.37 -8.13
C ASN A 36 13.54 -25.93 -8.27
N LEU A 37 13.34 -24.74 -8.83
CA LEU A 37 12.04 -24.14 -9.07
C LEU A 37 11.36 -24.76 -10.30
N LYS A 38 10.85 -25.99 -10.14
CA LYS A 38 10.27 -26.76 -11.26
C LYS A 38 8.80 -26.42 -11.49
N TYR A 39 7.97 -26.47 -10.45
CA TYR A 39 6.53 -26.29 -10.56
C TYR A 39 5.97 -25.57 -9.34
N CYS A 40 5.06 -24.63 -9.58
CA CYS A 40 4.28 -24.00 -8.53
C CYS A 40 2.81 -23.89 -8.93
N ILE A 41 1.94 -23.92 -7.92
CA ILE A 41 0.53 -23.56 -8.02
C ILE A 41 0.34 -22.33 -7.13
N ILE A 42 -0.17 -21.24 -7.71
CA ILE A 42 -0.33 -19.95 -7.05
C ILE A 42 -1.83 -19.74 -6.79
N ASP A 43 -2.20 -19.67 -5.52
CA ASP A 43 -3.55 -19.29 -5.14
C ASP A 43 -3.70 -17.77 -5.20
N GLU A 44 -4.91 -17.28 -5.52
CA GLU A 44 -5.17 -15.86 -5.78
C GLU A 44 -4.15 -15.27 -6.78
N VAL A 45 -3.95 -15.96 -7.89
CA VAL A 45 -2.86 -15.73 -8.84
C VAL A 45 -2.86 -14.33 -9.47
N ASP A 46 -4.01 -13.72 -9.66
CA ASP A 46 -4.14 -12.35 -10.15
C ASP A 46 -3.62 -11.34 -9.12
N SER A 47 -3.88 -11.53 -7.82
CA SER A 47 -3.28 -10.69 -6.79
C SER A 47 -1.76 -10.76 -6.81
N VAL A 48 -1.22 -11.96 -6.85
CA VAL A 48 0.24 -12.19 -6.75
C VAL A 48 0.98 -11.79 -8.03
N LEU A 49 0.44 -12.13 -9.21
CA LEU A 49 1.14 -11.97 -10.50
C LEU A 49 0.73 -10.72 -11.29
N ILE A 50 -0.36 -10.04 -10.92
CA ILE A 50 -0.81 -8.81 -11.57
C ILE A 50 -0.73 -7.66 -10.58
N ASP A 51 -1.56 -7.65 -9.52
CA ASP A 51 -1.65 -6.52 -8.60
C ASP A 51 -0.33 -6.22 -7.88
N GLU A 52 0.28 -7.25 -7.28
CA GLU A 52 1.54 -7.14 -6.53
C GLU A 52 2.79 -7.48 -7.35
N ALA A 53 2.64 -7.77 -8.66
CA ALA A 53 3.71 -8.31 -9.50
C ALA A 53 5.01 -7.52 -9.45
N ARG A 54 4.91 -6.19 -9.42
CA ARG A 54 6.05 -5.26 -9.42
C ARG A 54 6.52 -4.83 -8.05
N THR A 55 5.81 -5.19 -6.99
CA THR A 55 6.20 -4.90 -5.62
C THR A 55 7.45 -5.69 -5.26
N PRO A 56 8.57 -5.04 -4.92
CA PRO A 56 9.80 -5.74 -4.61
C PRO A 56 9.81 -6.30 -3.19
N LEU A 57 10.27 -7.53 -3.04
CA LEU A 57 10.78 -8.06 -1.78
C LEU A 57 12.20 -7.56 -1.59
N ILE A 58 12.52 -7.03 -0.42
CA ILE A 58 13.80 -6.39 -0.15
C ILE A 58 14.41 -6.96 1.13
N ILE A 59 15.66 -7.40 1.07
CA ILE A 59 16.48 -7.66 2.26
C ILE A 59 17.44 -6.48 2.43
N SER A 60 17.42 -5.91 3.61
CA SER A 60 18.21 -4.72 3.94
C SER A 60 19.15 -4.98 5.11
N GLY A 61 20.33 -4.34 5.08
CA GLY A 61 21.26 -4.25 6.20
C GLY A 61 21.30 -2.82 6.77
N GLN A 62 21.69 -2.65 8.02
CA GLN A 62 21.78 -1.33 8.64
C GLN A 62 22.87 -0.47 7.98
N SER A 63 22.54 0.78 7.66
CA SER A 63 23.51 1.78 7.25
C SER A 63 24.06 2.54 8.49
N GLY A 64 25.30 3.04 8.40
CA GLY A 64 25.95 3.78 9.49
C GLY A 64 25.53 5.25 9.62
N LYS A 65 24.54 5.75 8.84
CA LYS A 65 24.15 7.16 8.81
C LYS A 65 23.36 7.61 10.05
N SER A 66 23.50 8.90 10.40
CA SER A 66 22.78 9.52 11.51
C SER A 66 21.29 9.69 11.19
N THR A 67 20.42 9.48 12.19
CA THR A 67 18.97 9.67 12.07
C THR A 67 18.51 11.09 12.39
N LYS A 68 19.37 11.92 13.00
CA LYS A 68 19.00 13.27 13.46
C LYS A 68 18.56 14.20 12.34
N LEU A 69 19.11 14.04 11.13
CA LEU A 69 18.76 14.89 9.99
C LEU A 69 17.28 14.74 9.58
N TYR A 70 16.69 13.56 9.71
CA TYR A 70 15.28 13.35 9.44
C TYR A 70 14.36 14.17 10.35
N GLU A 71 14.67 14.23 11.65
CA GLU A 71 13.91 15.01 12.62
C GLU A 71 14.03 16.52 12.36
N VAL A 72 15.25 16.99 12.06
CA VAL A 72 15.51 18.39 11.73
C VAL A 72 14.77 18.80 10.45
N CYS A 73 14.81 17.97 9.43
CA CYS A 73 14.10 18.21 8.17
C CYS A 73 12.58 18.18 8.34
N ASP A 74 12.03 17.34 9.22
CA ASP A 74 10.59 17.35 9.52
C ASP A 74 10.16 18.67 10.16
N VAL A 75 10.92 19.19 11.11
CA VAL A 75 10.63 20.48 11.73
C VAL A 75 10.61 21.61 10.70
N LEU A 76 11.60 21.65 9.80
CA LEU A 76 11.63 22.64 8.73
C LEU A 76 10.47 22.45 7.74
N ALA A 77 10.20 21.21 7.31
CA ALA A 77 9.14 20.91 6.36
C ALA A 77 7.75 21.40 6.82
N ARG A 78 7.49 21.37 8.13
CA ARG A 78 6.24 21.89 8.73
C ARG A 78 6.17 23.43 8.74
N GLN A 79 7.30 24.12 8.60
CA GLN A 79 7.35 25.59 8.55
C GLN A 79 7.27 26.15 7.11
N LEU A 80 7.52 25.29 6.11
CA LEU A 80 7.44 25.67 4.71
C LEU A 80 5.98 25.71 4.25
N GLU A 81 5.67 26.67 3.38
CA GLU A 81 4.33 26.92 2.86
C GLU A 81 4.13 26.20 1.52
N ARG A 82 3.06 25.40 1.44
CA ARG A 82 2.65 24.75 0.19
C ARG A 82 2.11 25.80 -0.77
N GLY A 83 2.69 25.85 -1.95
CA GLY A 83 2.23 26.69 -3.06
C GLY A 83 1.36 25.94 -4.06
N THR A 84 0.99 26.65 -5.11
CA THR A 84 0.22 26.12 -6.24
C THR A 84 0.94 26.43 -7.54
N VAL A 85 0.87 25.48 -8.49
CA VAL A 85 1.25 25.73 -9.88
C VAL A 85 0.00 26.26 -10.60
N SER A 86 0.10 27.34 -11.35
CA SER A 86 -1.03 27.84 -12.13
C SER A 86 -1.43 26.80 -13.19
N LYS A 87 -2.67 26.30 -13.13
CA LYS A 87 -3.17 25.19 -13.95
C LYS A 87 -3.46 25.54 -15.41
N GLU A 88 -3.20 26.77 -15.85
CA GLU A 88 -3.57 27.24 -17.20
C GLU A 88 -2.48 27.03 -18.26
N PHE A 89 -1.38 26.38 -17.91
CA PHE A 89 -0.31 26.15 -18.90
C PHE A 89 -0.53 24.87 -19.70
N SER A 90 -0.80 25.04 -20.99
CA SER A 90 -0.73 23.96 -21.96
C SER A 90 0.76 23.66 -22.28
N LYS A 91 1.04 22.45 -22.80
CA LYS A 91 2.40 22.07 -23.26
C LYS A 91 2.98 23.06 -24.34
N ILE A 92 2.16 23.92 -24.88
CA ILE A 92 2.52 24.93 -25.89
C ILE A 92 3.18 26.13 -25.21
N ASP A 93 2.74 26.52 -24.01
CA ASP A 93 3.26 27.71 -23.31
C ASP A 93 4.67 27.43 -22.75
N ALA A 94 4.96 26.18 -22.33
CA ALA A 94 6.30 25.74 -21.93
C ALA A 94 7.35 25.83 -23.09
N ILE A 95 6.92 25.76 -24.35
CA ILE A 95 7.79 25.88 -25.52
C ILE A 95 8.04 27.36 -25.85
N MET A 96 7.17 28.26 -25.41
CA MET A 96 7.27 29.70 -25.66
C MET A 96 8.13 30.45 -24.63
N GLY A 97 8.63 29.80 -23.60
CA GLY A 97 9.58 30.37 -22.63
C GLY A 97 8.95 31.32 -21.61
N GLU A 98 7.65 31.20 -21.36
CA GLU A 98 7.01 31.93 -20.26
C GLU A 98 7.34 31.26 -18.93
N GLU A 99 7.79 32.06 -17.96
CA GLU A 99 8.13 31.59 -16.62
C GLU A 99 6.86 31.13 -15.90
N ILE A 100 6.88 29.88 -15.41
CA ILE A 100 5.82 29.33 -14.57
C ILE A 100 5.88 30.05 -13.24
N GLU A 101 4.90 30.87 -12.89
CA GLU A 101 4.78 31.44 -11.55
C GLU A 101 4.41 30.32 -10.55
N GLU A 102 5.41 29.79 -9.89
CA GLU A 102 5.26 28.93 -8.73
C GLU A 102 5.12 29.81 -7.48
N THR A 103 4.06 29.61 -6.71
CA THR A 103 3.86 30.30 -5.43
C THR A 103 4.24 29.39 -4.27
N GLY A 104 4.56 29.98 -3.10
CA GLY A 104 4.93 29.24 -1.90
C GLY A 104 6.37 28.70 -1.94
N ASP A 105 6.69 27.86 -0.97
CA ASP A 105 8.04 27.29 -0.77
C ASP A 105 8.23 25.96 -1.49
N PHE A 106 7.14 25.23 -1.73
CA PHE A 106 7.15 23.98 -2.46
C PHE A 106 5.81 23.69 -3.13
N VAL A 107 5.85 22.91 -4.19
CA VAL A 107 4.67 22.44 -4.93
C VAL A 107 4.56 20.91 -4.85
N VAL A 108 3.32 20.42 -4.82
CA VAL A 108 3.02 18.99 -4.72
C VAL A 108 2.24 18.54 -5.95
N ASP A 109 2.77 17.55 -6.65
CA ASP A 109 2.03 16.80 -7.65
C ASP A 109 1.48 15.52 -7.02
N GLU A 110 0.19 15.52 -6.74
CA GLU A 110 -0.48 14.38 -6.11
C GLU A 110 -0.64 13.18 -7.06
N LYS A 111 -0.67 13.43 -8.36
CA LYS A 111 -0.82 12.40 -9.38
C LYS A 111 0.46 11.60 -9.54
N ASP A 112 1.58 12.31 -9.65
CA ASP A 112 2.89 11.69 -9.83
C ASP A 112 3.60 11.42 -8.49
N LYS A 113 2.96 11.79 -7.37
CA LYS A 113 3.49 11.66 -5.99
C LYS A 113 4.86 12.30 -5.81
N VAL A 114 5.06 13.48 -6.39
CA VAL A 114 6.32 14.25 -6.38
C VAL A 114 6.14 15.54 -5.61
N VAL A 115 7.20 15.98 -4.93
CA VAL A 115 7.30 17.29 -4.29
C VAL A 115 8.56 17.98 -4.81
N ASN A 116 8.41 19.25 -5.23
CA ASN A 116 9.50 20.07 -5.69
C ASN A 116 9.58 21.37 -4.86
N LEU A 117 10.79 21.78 -4.50
CA LEU A 117 11.04 23.08 -3.89
C LEU A 117 11.00 24.16 -4.96
N THR A 118 10.41 25.31 -4.64
CA THR A 118 10.50 26.52 -5.44
C THR A 118 11.82 27.26 -5.14
N GLU A 119 12.16 28.28 -5.91
CA GLU A 119 13.35 29.12 -5.60
C GLU A 119 13.27 29.74 -4.21
N GLN A 120 12.06 30.16 -3.78
CA GLN A 120 11.83 30.67 -2.43
C GLN A 120 12.06 29.59 -1.37
N GLY A 121 11.59 28.38 -1.61
CA GLY A 121 11.80 27.25 -0.72
C GLY A 121 13.26 26.85 -0.59
N VAL A 122 14.00 26.83 -1.70
CA VAL A 122 15.44 26.56 -1.70
C VAL A 122 16.18 27.58 -0.82
N LYS A 123 15.91 28.88 -0.97
CA LYS A 123 16.53 29.94 -0.14
C LYS A 123 16.24 29.76 1.35
N LYS A 124 15.00 29.43 1.72
CA LYS A 124 14.65 29.16 3.12
C LYS A 124 15.39 27.95 3.70
N VAL A 125 15.57 26.87 2.91
CA VAL A 125 16.35 25.70 3.30
C VAL A 125 17.81 26.06 3.49
N GLU A 126 18.41 26.80 2.56
CA GLU A 126 19.79 27.28 2.64
C GLU A 126 20.03 28.17 3.87
N GLU A 127 19.14 29.10 4.16
CA GLU A 127 19.18 29.95 5.35
C GLU A 127 19.09 29.12 6.66
N TYR A 128 18.17 28.13 6.69
CA TYR A 128 17.96 27.30 7.88
C TYR A 128 19.16 26.43 8.21
N PHE A 129 19.82 25.86 7.21
CA PHE A 129 21.01 25.01 7.38
C PHE A 129 22.33 25.78 7.34
N HIS A 130 22.30 27.10 7.11
CA HIS A 130 23.48 27.96 6.94
C HIS A 130 24.46 27.45 5.88
N ILE A 131 23.91 27.10 4.71
CA ILE A 131 24.65 26.64 3.53
C ILE A 131 24.48 27.63 2.37
N ASP A 132 25.51 27.71 1.52
CA ASP A 132 25.52 28.68 0.42
C ASP A 132 24.72 28.22 -0.81
N ASN A 133 24.72 26.89 -1.09
CA ASN A 133 24.03 26.33 -2.24
C ASN A 133 23.55 24.90 -1.95
N LEU A 134 22.23 24.70 -1.98
CA LEU A 134 21.60 23.38 -1.73
C LEU A 134 21.95 22.36 -2.80
N ALA A 135 22.27 22.78 -4.03
CA ALA A 135 22.59 21.89 -5.14
C ALA A 135 24.04 21.37 -5.11
N ASP A 136 24.89 21.86 -4.21
CA ASP A 136 26.26 21.38 -4.10
C ASP A 136 26.32 19.91 -3.67
N PRO A 137 27.27 19.12 -4.20
CA PRO A 137 27.42 17.70 -3.85
C PRO A 137 27.51 17.41 -2.35
N GLU A 138 28.06 18.33 -1.57
CA GLU A 138 28.16 18.22 -0.11
C GLU A 138 26.79 18.34 0.59
N ASN A 139 25.84 19.02 -0.03
CA ASN A 139 24.50 19.32 0.51
C ASN A 139 23.40 18.38 -0.03
N LEU A 140 23.72 17.43 -0.91
CA LEU A 140 22.75 16.50 -1.50
C LEU A 140 21.98 15.71 -0.46
N GLU A 141 22.58 15.38 0.67
CA GLU A 141 21.90 14.68 1.76
C GLU A 141 20.83 15.55 2.41
N ILE A 142 21.08 16.84 2.59
CA ILE A 142 20.11 17.82 3.12
C ILE A 142 18.96 17.98 2.11
N GLN A 143 19.28 18.18 0.83
CA GLN A 143 18.29 18.28 -0.25
C GLN A 143 17.38 17.06 -0.30
N HIS A 144 17.96 15.85 -0.26
CA HIS A 144 17.21 14.60 -0.28
C HIS A 144 16.28 14.48 0.93
N ASN A 145 16.79 14.74 2.13
CA ASN A 145 16.02 14.59 3.38
C ASN A 145 14.90 15.62 3.51
N ILE A 146 15.07 16.86 3.05
CA ILE A 146 14.00 17.85 3.07
C ILE A 146 12.87 17.48 2.10
N ILE A 147 13.20 16.96 0.92
CA ILE A 147 12.20 16.46 -0.03
C ILE A 147 11.45 15.27 0.56
N LEU A 148 12.14 14.34 1.23
CA LEU A 148 11.49 13.22 1.91
C LEU A 148 10.57 13.69 3.04
N ALA A 149 10.98 14.67 3.84
CA ALA A 149 10.15 15.23 4.90
C ALA A 149 8.89 15.90 4.33
N LEU A 150 9.01 16.64 3.23
CA LEU A 150 7.87 17.23 2.52
C LEU A 150 6.94 16.16 1.94
N ARG A 151 7.49 15.09 1.33
CA ARG A 151 6.69 13.95 0.85
C ARG A 151 5.96 13.25 1.99
N ALA A 152 6.64 12.98 3.09
CA ALA A 152 6.03 12.33 4.26
C ALA A 152 4.87 13.16 4.82
N ASN A 153 5.01 14.49 4.89
CA ASN A 153 3.99 15.38 5.44
C ASN A 153 2.81 15.62 4.48
N ASN A 154 3.03 15.63 3.15
CA ASN A 154 2.03 16.04 2.17
C ASN A 154 1.43 14.90 1.34
N LEU A 155 2.09 13.76 1.23
CA LEU A 155 1.70 12.65 0.36
C LEU A 155 1.51 11.31 1.08
N MET A 156 1.92 11.23 2.35
CA MET A 156 1.78 10.02 3.16
C MET A 156 0.84 10.28 4.33
N PHE A 157 -0.26 9.55 4.38
CA PHE A 157 -1.33 9.80 5.35
C PHE A 157 -1.46 8.64 6.33
N ARG A 158 -1.50 9.00 7.61
CA ARG A 158 -1.78 8.05 8.69
C ARG A 158 -3.19 7.46 8.52
N ASP A 159 -3.33 6.19 8.86
CA ASP A 159 -4.57 5.41 8.76
C ASP A 159 -5.07 5.19 7.31
N LYS A 160 -4.21 5.51 6.33
CA LYS A 160 -4.42 5.22 4.92
C LYS A 160 -3.22 4.48 4.33
N ASP A 161 -2.04 5.10 4.35
CA ASP A 161 -0.82 4.53 3.80
C ASP A 161 -0.03 3.74 4.85
N TYR A 162 -0.20 4.09 6.13
CA TYR A 162 0.44 3.45 7.27
C TYR A 162 -0.39 3.63 8.55
N VAL A 163 -0.09 2.81 9.56
CA VAL A 163 -0.58 2.97 10.94
C VAL A 163 0.62 3.12 11.88
N VAL A 164 0.37 3.69 13.06
CA VAL A 164 1.37 3.79 14.14
C VAL A 164 0.93 2.90 15.29
N LYS A 165 1.74 1.92 15.65
CA LYS A 165 1.49 0.98 16.75
C LYS A 165 2.82 0.69 17.45
N ASP A 166 2.83 0.65 18.78
CA ASP A 166 3.98 0.27 19.60
C ASP A 166 5.28 1.04 19.28
N ASP A 167 5.17 2.36 19.07
CA ASP A 167 6.26 3.25 18.66
C ASP A 167 6.90 2.89 17.31
N GLU A 168 6.13 2.26 16.43
CA GLU A 168 6.53 1.89 15.08
C GLU A 168 5.54 2.36 14.03
N VAL A 169 6.08 2.73 12.86
CA VAL A 169 5.30 2.94 11.63
C VAL A 169 5.18 1.61 10.89
N LEU A 170 3.95 1.18 10.63
CA LEU A 170 3.66 -0.06 9.92
C LEU A 170 2.91 0.27 8.63
N ILE A 171 3.41 -0.22 7.50
CA ILE A 171 2.82 0.00 6.18
C ILE A 171 1.47 -0.73 6.09
N VAL A 172 0.49 -0.08 5.49
CA VAL A 172 -0.78 -0.69 5.10
C VAL A 172 -0.74 -0.95 3.59
N ASP A 173 -1.00 -2.19 3.20
CA ASP A 173 -1.06 -2.60 1.81
C ASP A 173 -2.22 -1.91 1.09
N GLU A 174 -1.95 -1.27 -0.04
CA GLU A 174 -2.94 -0.51 -0.81
C GLU A 174 -4.06 -1.41 -1.37
N PHE A 175 -3.73 -2.67 -1.70
CA PHE A 175 -4.66 -3.60 -2.34
C PHE A 175 -5.48 -4.40 -1.33
N THR A 176 -4.85 -4.87 -0.26
CA THR A 176 -5.49 -5.73 0.73
C THR A 176 -5.95 -5.00 1.98
N GLY A 177 -5.43 -3.79 2.25
CA GLY A 177 -5.68 -3.04 3.48
C GLY A 177 -5.07 -3.67 4.74
N ARG A 178 -4.19 -4.67 4.59
CA ARG A 178 -3.53 -5.36 5.71
C ARG A 178 -2.22 -4.68 6.08
N ILE A 179 -1.87 -4.77 7.36
CA ILE A 179 -0.53 -4.37 7.81
C ILE A 179 0.50 -5.32 7.21
N MET A 180 1.59 -4.74 6.73
CA MET A 180 2.74 -5.45 6.14
C MET A 180 3.90 -5.48 7.14
N PRO A 181 3.98 -6.48 8.05
CA PRO A 181 5.01 -6.53 9.07
C PRO A 181 6.40 -6.64 8.44
N GLY A 182 7.37 -5.91 9.00
CA GLY A 182 8.76 -5.95 8.57
C GLY A 182 9.05 -5.25 7.25
N ARG A 183 8.05 -4.76 6.51
CA ARG A 183 8.26 -3.91 5.34
C ARG A 183 8.47 -2.46 5.73
N ARG A 184 9.34 -1.78 4.97
CA ARG A 184 9.66 -0.37 5.14
C ARG A 184 9.69 0.31 3.77
N TYR A 185 9.30 1.58 3.70
CA TYR A 185 9.50 2.38 2.49
C TYR A 185 11.00 2.58 2.26
N SER A 186 11.41 2.55 0.99
CA SER A 186 12.81 2.72 0.59
C SER A 186 13.28 4.18 0.65
N ASP A 187 14.57 4.35 0.42
CA ASP A 187 15.24 5.62 0.17
C ASP A 187 15.06 6.68 1.28
N GLY A 188 14.86 6.25 2.52
CA GLY A 188 14.71 7.15 3.66
C GLY A 188 13.27 7.64 3.90
N LEU A 189 12.30 7.32 3.03
CA LEU A 189 10.92 7.75 3.21
C LEU A 189 10.29 7.21 4.50
N HIS A 190 10.61 5.97 4.88
CA HIS A 190 10.11 5.41 6.13
C HIS A 190 10.60 6.17 7.35
N GLN A 191 11.88 6.53 7.37
CA GLN A 191 12.48 7.36 8.41
C GLN A 191 11.86 8.76 8.47
N ALA A 192 11.57 9.36 7.32
CA ALA A 192 10.88 10.65 7.28
C ALA A 192 9.46 10.57 7.85
N ILE A 193 8.75 9.45 7.66
CA ILE A 193 7.44 9.21 8.28
C ILE A 193 7.60 8.95 9.79
N GLU A 194 8.61 8.20 10.21
CA GLU A 194 8.91 8.00 11.64
C GLU A 194 9.19 9.35 12.34
N ALA A 195 9.96 10.25 11.70
CA ALA A 195 10.19 11.60 12.22
C ALA A 195 8.89 12.42 12.27
N LYS A 196 8.06 12.37 11.23
CA LYS A 196 6.75 13.02 11.16
C LYS A 196 5.84 12.59 12.31
N GLU A 197 5.80 11.30 12.63
CA GLU A 197 4.94 10.74 13.67
C GLU A 197 5.56 10.78 15.06
N HIS A 198 6.78 11.35 15.20
CA HIS A 198 7.52 11.44 16.46
C HIS A 198 7.75 10.09 17.16
N VAL A 199 7.91 9.04 16.38
CA VAL A 199 8.34 7.72 16.84
C VAL A 199 9.86 7.57 16.69
N ASN A 200 10.43 6.51 17.24
CA ASN A 200 11.86 6.28 17.14
C ASN A 200 12.33 6.10 15.70
N VAL A 201 13.12 7.05 15.18
CA VAL A 201 13.66 6.99 13.82
C VAL A 201 14.76 5.93 13.75
N ARG A 202 14.47 4.82 13.07
CA ARG A 202 15.43 3.74 12.90
C ARG A 202 16.44 4.10 11.80
N ARG A 203 17.68 3.64 11.94
CA ARG A 203 18.73 3.89 10.94
C ARG A 203 18.30 3.41 9.56
N GLU A 204 18.72 4.16 8.55
CA GLU A 204 18.54 3.78 7.17
C GLU A 204 19.14 2.40 6.89
N SER A 205 18.44 1.60 6.13
CA SER A 205 18.92 0.28 5.75
C SER A 205 19.45 0.29 4.33
N ARG A 206 20.60 -0.36 4.11
CA ARG A 206 21.14 -0.58 2.77
C ARG A 206 20.49 -1.82 2.16
N THR A 207 19.91 -1.69 0.98
CA THR A 207 19.39 -2.84 0.24
C THR A 207 20.52 -3.81 -0.11
N LEU A 208 20.40 -5.04 0.37
CA LEU A 208 21.36 -6.12 0.10
C LEU A 208 20.90 -7.02 -1.06
N ALA A 209 19.61 -7.30 -1.13
CA ALA A 209 19.01 -8.11 -2.19
C ALA A 209 17.56 -7.68 -2.42
N THR A 210 17.10 -7.77 -3.67
CA THR A 210 15.72 -7.47 -4.05
C THR A 210 15.27 -8.37 -5.20
N VAL A 211 13.97 -8.70 -5.20
CA VAL A 211 13.29 -9.40 -6.31
C VAL A 211 11.82 -9.02 -6.32
N THR A 212 11.24 -8.84 -7.50
CA THR A 212 9.78 -8.71 -7.66
C THR A 212 9.13 -10.08 -7.76
N PHE A 213 7.84 -10.20 -7.41
CA PHE A 213 7.10 -11.45 -7.62
C PHE A 213 7.10 -11.87 -9.10
N GLN A 214 6.93 -10.93 -10.01
CA GLN A 214 7.01 -11.18 -11.44
C GLN A 214 8.32 -11.87 -11.82
N ASN A 215 9.46 -11.34 -11.42
CA ASN A 215 10.77 -11.89 -11.75
C ASN A 215 11.04 -13.22 -11.02
N PHE A 216 10.55 -13.35 -9.80
CA PHE A 216 10.72 -14.58 -9.02
C PHE A 216 9.91 -15.74 -9.61
N PHE A 217 8.59 -15.56 -9.80
CA PHE A 217 7.74 -16.63 -10.31
C PHE A 217 8.07 -17.01 -11.78
N ASN A 218 8.63 -16.09 -12.56
CA ASN A 218 9.13 -16.40 -13.90
C ASN A 218 10.32 -17.38 -13.91
N LYS A 219 10.97 -17.63 -12.77
CA LYS A 219 12.03 -18.64 -12.64
C LYS A 219 11.51 -20.08 -12.54
N PHE A 220 10.23 -20.28 -12.23
CA PHE A 220 9.64 -21.61 -12.26
C PHE A 220 9.48 -22.09 -13.70
N THR A 221 9.89 -23.34 -13.94
CA THR A 221 9.79 -23.97 -15.27
C THR A 221 8.32 -24.14 -15.67
N LYS A 222 7.45 -24.51 -14.73
CA LYS A 222 6.02 -24.70 -14.92
C LYS A 222 5.25 -23.96 -13.82
N LYS A 223 4.24 -23.22 -14.24
CA LYS A 223 3.38 -22.43 -13.35
C LYS A 223 1.92 -22.77 -13.62
N ALA A 224 1.13 -22.82 -12.58
CA ALA A 224 -0.31 -22.80 -12.64
C ALA A 224 -0.85 -21.87 -11.55
N GLY A 225 -2.06 -21.41 -11.68
CA GLY A 225 -2.69 -20.56 -10.69
C GLY A 225 -4.20 -20.72 -10.69
N MET A 226 -4.84 -20.19 -9.66
CA MET A 226 -6.30 -20.19 -9.54
C MET A 226 -6.76 -18.91 -8.87
N THR A 227 -7.94 -18.45 -9.29
CA THR A 227 -8.63 -17.28 -8.73
C THR A 227 -10.06 -17.22 -9.27
N GLY A 228 -10.91 -16.45 -8.64
CA GLY A 228 -12.26 -16.14 -9.13
C GLY A 228 -12.32 -15.04 -10.19
N THR A 229 -11.22 -14.33 -10.48
CA THR A 229 -11.22 -13.04 -11.22
C THR A 229 -10.15 -12.92 -12.31
N ALA A 230 -9.60 -14.03 -12.85
CA ALA A 230 -8.49 -13.97 -13.81
C ALA A 230 -8.88 -13.55 -15.23
N LEU A 231 -10.14 -13.71 -15.64
CA LEU A 231 -10.55 -13.56 -17.05
C LEU A 231 -10.29 -12.15 -17.59
N THR A 232 -10.47 -11.12 -16.80
CA THR A 232 -10.23 -9.72 -17.18
C THR A 232 -8.76 -9.45 -17.51
N GLU A 233 -7.86 -10.18 -16.86
CA GLU A 233 -6.41 -10.02 -16.95
C GLU A 233 -5.74 -11.07 -17.86
N GLU A 234 -6.51 -11.83 -18.66
CA GLU A 234 -6.00 -12.90 -19.53
C GLU A 234 -4.86 -12.45 -20.44
N LYS A 235 -4.97 -11.24 -21.01
CA LYS A 235 -3.93 -10.69 -21.89
C LYS A 235 -2.60 -10.51 -21.16
N GLU A 236 -2.65 -10.07 -19.92
CA GLU A 236 -1.46 -9.82 -19.10
C GLU A 236 -0.82 -11.14 -18.67
N PHE A 237 -1.62 -12.12 -18.23
CA PHE A 237 -1.14 -13.48 -17.94
C PHE A 237 -0.44 -14.11 -19.14
N ARG A 238 -1.00 -13.97 -20.33
CA ARG A 238 -0.41 -14.53 -21.56
C ARG A 238 0.88 -13.81 -21.94
N ASN A 239 0.90 -12.49 -21.92
CA ASN A 239 2.04 -11.69 -22.39
C ASN A 239 3.25 -11.76 -21.44
N ILE A 240 3.04 -11.79 -20.12
CA ILE A 240 4.12 -11.72 -19.13
C ILE A 240 4.56 -13.12 -18.70
N TYR A 241 3.61 -14.05 -18.54
CA TYR A 241 3.86 -15.35 -17.92
C TYR A 241 3.69 -16.54 -18.87
N GLY A 242 3.17 -16.32 -20.08
CA GLY A 242 2.83 -17.38 -21.02
C GLY A 242 1.73 -18.31 -20.51
N MET A 243 0.80 -17.81 -19.70
CA MET A 243 -0.28 -18.57 -19.09
C MET A 243 -1.61 -18.23 -19.75
N ASP A 244 -2.38 -19.26 -20.14
CA ASP A 244 -3.75 -19.10 -20.61
C ASP A 244 -4.74 -19.16 -19.44
N VAL A 245 -5.87 -18.45 -19.57
CA VAL A 245 -6.95 -18.49 -18.59
C VAL A 245 -8.06 -19.43 -19.05
N ILE A 246 -8.40 -20.40 -18.20
CA ILE A 246 -9.46 -21.37 -18.46
C ILE A 246 -10.57 -21.14 -17.44
N VAL A 247 -11.77 -20.81 -17.92
CA VAL A 247 -12.95 -20.63 -17.08
C VAL A 247 -13.55 -21.99 -16.72
N ILE A 248 -13.55 -22.32 -15.43
CA ILE A 248 -14.20 -23.52 -14.91
C ILE A 248 -15.60 -23.13 -14.43
N PRO A 249 -16.67 -23.77 -14.96
CA PRO A 249 -18.02 -23.43 -14.54
C PRO A 249 -18.27 -23.75 -13.06
N THR A 250 -19.12 -22.94 -12.42
CA THR A 250 -19.49 -23.12 -11.02
C THR A 250 -20.27 -24.43 -10.81
N ASN A 251 -20.09 -25.09 -9.68
CA ASN A 251 -20.81 -26.32 -9.32
C ASN A 251 -22.34 -26.11 -9.23
N ARG A 252 -22.77 -24.92 -8.78
CA ARG A 252 -24.16 -24.50 -8.70
C ARG A 252 -24.37 -23.21 -9.48
N PRO A 253 -25.61 -22.96 -10.02
CA PRO A 253 -25.90 -21.69 -10.69
C PRO A 253 -25.59 -20.50 -9.77
N VAL A 254 -25.01 -19.44 -10.35
CA VAL A 254 -24.79 -18.18 -9.65
C VAL A 254 -26.14 -17.48 -9.48
N ILE A 255 -26.54 -17.25 -8.22
CA ILE A 255 -27.78 -16.56 -7.86
C ILE A 255 -27.54 -15.10 -7.44
N ARG A 256 -26.27 -14.67 -7.37
CA ARG A 256 -25.88 -13.28 -7.07
C ARG A 256 -26.46 -12.36 -8.15
N LYS A 257 -26.96 -11.21 -7.71
CA LYS A 257 -27.40 -10.11 -8.58
C LYS A 257 -26.47 -8.94 -8.39
N ASP A 258 -25.69 -8.62 -9.40
CA ASP A 258 -24.86 -7.44 -9.43
C ASP A 258 -25.72 -6.26 -9.89
N LEU A 259 -25.87 -5.27 -9.03
CA LEU A 259 -26.65 -4.06 -9.32
C LEU A 259 -25.75 -3.02 -9.98
N ASP A 260 -26.38 -2.12 -10.76
CA ASP A 260 -25.68 -0.98 -11.37
C ASP A 260 -25.14 -0.01 -10.32
N ASP A 261 -24.08 0.70 -10.68
CA ASP A 261 -23.46 1.70 -9.82
C ASP A 261 -24.42 2.86 -9.54
N ALA A 262 -24.55 3.23 -8.27
CA ALA A 262 -25.28 4.43 -7.85
C ALA A 262 -24.32 5.63 -7.76
N VAL A 263 -24.46 6.59 -8.67
CA VAL A 263 -23.60 7.76 -8.78
C VAL A 263 -24.16 8.94 -7.98
N TYR A 264 -23.32 9.57 -7.14
CA TYR A 264 -23.69 10.68 -6.30
C TYR A 264 -22.82 11.91 -6.61
N LYS A 265 -23.41 13.11 -6.46
CA LYS A 265 -22.72 14.37 -6.67
C LYS A 265 -21.65 14.65 -5.62
N THR A 266 -21.89 14.24 -4.38
CA THR A 266 -20.97 14.48 -3.26
C THR A 266 -20.73 13.22 -2.44
N LYS A 267 -19.55 13.13 -1.79
CA LYS A 267 -19.24 12.06 -0.83
C LYS A 267 -20.24 11.98 0.32
N LYS A 268 -20.75 13.14 0.78
CA LYS A 268 -21.73 13.21 1.86
C LYS A 268 -23.04 12.53 1.49
N GLU A 269 -23.55 12.79 0.28
CA GLU A 269 -24.76 12.13 -0.24
C GLU A 269 -24.54 10.61 -0.40
N LYS A 270 -23.39 10.21 -0.95
CA LYS A 270 -23.01 8.80 -1.06
C LYS A 270 -23.05 8.10 0.30
N TYR A 271 -22.37 8.65 1.31
CA TYR A 271 -22.28 8.00 2.62
C TYR A 271 -23.65 7.94 3.31
N LYS A 272 -24.50 8.97 3.13
CA LYS A 272 -25.87 8.92 3.62
C LYS A 272 -26.66 7.79 2.96
N ALA A 273 -26.58 7.66 1.66
CA ALA A 273 -27.26 6.59 0.90
C ALA A 273 -26.77 5.20 1.32
N VAL A 274 -25.48 5.01 1.53
CA VAL A 274 -24.90 3.74 2.05
C VAL A 274 -25.52 3.40 3.42
N VAL A 275 -25.57 4.37 4.34
CA VAL A 275 -26.14 4.14 5.67
C VAL A 275 -27.63 3.82 5.59
N ASP A 276 -28.39 4.53 4.78
CA ASP A 276 -29.84 4.28 4.60
C ASP A 276 -30.09 2.88 4.00
N GLU A 277 -29.25 2.43 3.08
CA GLU A 277 -29.31 1.05 2.52
C GLU A 277 -28.99 -0.02 3.56
N VAL A 278 -27.95 0.21 4.38
CA VAL A 278 -27.58 -0.69 5.49
C VAL A 278 -28.74 -0.82 6.49
N VAL A 279 -29.35 0.30 6.87
CA VAL A 279 -30.53 0.29 7.78
C VAL A 279 -31.65 -0.54 7.19
N ARG A 280 -31.98 -0.32 5.92
CA ARG A 280 -33.06 -1.05 5.21
C ARG A 280 -32.82 -2.55 5.14
N ALA A 281 -31.57 -2.96 4.90
CA ALA A 281 -31.21 -4.38 4.82
C ALA A 281 -31.22 -5.02 6.22
N HIS A 282 -30.69 -4.31 7.21
CA HIS A 282 -30.67 -4.77 8.61
C HIS A 282 -32.08 -4.98 9.18
N GLU A 283 -33.02 -4.06 8.91
CA GLU A 283 -34.44 -4.18 9.31
C GLU A 283 -35.10 -5.45 8.74
N LYS A 284 -34.64 -5.93 7.59
CA LYS A 284 -35.09 -7.19 7.00
C LYS A 284 -34.38 -8.42 7.54
N GLY A 285 -33.42 -8.23 8.48
CA GLY A 285 -32.57 -9.29 9.00
C GLY A 285 -31.51 -9.78 8.02
N GLN A 286 -31.29 -9.08 6.90
CA GLN A 286 -30.28 -9.43 5.93
C GLN A 286 -28.88 -9.06 6.45
N PRO A 287 -27.88 -9.98 6.45
CA PRO A 287 -26.52 -9.62 6.76
C PRO A 287 -25.95 -8.69 5.69
N VAL A 288 -25.14 -7.71 6.12
CA VAL A 288 -24.59 -6.68 5.24
C VAL A 288 -23.08 -6.57 5.42
N LEU A 289 -22.35 -6.63 4.31
CA LEU A 289 -20.93 -6.30 4.26
C LEU A 289 -20.73 -4.98 3.51
N VAL A 290 -20.16 -3.99 4.20
CA VAL A 290 -19.86 -2.67 3.64
C VAL A 290 -18.36 -2.58 3.35
N GLY A 291 -18.00 -2.60 2.06
CA GLY A 291 -16.61 -2.44 1.62
C GLY A 291 -16.19 -0.97 1.61
N THR A 292 -15.03 -0.66 2.16
CA THR A 292 -14.42 0.69 2.14
C THR A 292 -12.97 0.62 1.67
N ILE A 293 -12.47 1.70 1.07
CA ILE A 293 -11.09 1.77 0.58
C ILE A 293 -10.12 2.18 1.69
N THR A 294 -10.55 3.04 2.63
CA THR A 294 -9.67 3.59 3.67
C THR A 294 -10.21 3.32 5.08
N ILE A 295 -9.30 3.24 6.05
CA ILE A 295 -9.62 3.12 7.47
C ILE A 295 -10.50 4.31 7.91
N GLU A 296 -10.17 5.53 7.48
CA GLU A 296 -10.93 6.74 7.79
C GLU A 296 -12.39 6.63 7.35
N THR A 297 -12.63 6.14 6.12
CA THR A 297 -13.99 5.93 5.61
C THR A 297 -14.74 4.87 6.42
N SER A 298 -14.06 3.78 6.82
CA SER A 298 -14.67 2.74 7.66
C SER A 298 -15.09 3.28 9.02
N GLU A 299 -14.26 4.12 9.64
CA GLU A 299 -14.55 4.77 10.92
C GLU A 299 -15.68 5.82 10.81
N LEU A 300 -15.70 6.59 9.70
CA LEU A 300 -16.76 7.55 9.43
C LEU A 300 -18.12 6.87 9.31
N LEU A 301 -18.21 5.81 8.50
CA LEU A 301 -19.45 5.03 8.34
C LEU A 301 -19.86 4.37 9.65
N SER A 302 -18.91 3.85 10.43
CA SER A 302 -19.16 3.30 11.77
C SER A 302 -19.81 4.33 12.69
N LYS A 303 -19.29 5.56 12.74
CA LYS A 303 -19.87 6.66 13.53
C LYS A 303 -21.29 7.00 13.05
N MET A 304 -21.52 6.96 11.74
CA MET A 304 -22.86 7.24 11.18
C MET A 304 -23.87 6.15 11.54
N LEU A 305 -23.48 4.86 11.48
CA LEU A 305 -24.31 3.73 11.87
C LEU A 305 -24.60 3.72 13.38
N THR A 306 -23.59 4.05 14.20
CA THR A 306 -23.78 4.22 15.66
C THR A 306 -24.84 5.28 15.97
N LYS A 307 -24.82 6.43 15.27
CA LYS A 307 -25.85 7.48 15.41
C LYS A 307 -27.25 7.02 15.01
N LYS A 308 -27.35 6.03 14.13
CA LYS A 308 -28.62 5.40 13.73
C LYS A 308 -29.04 4.23 14.65
N GLY A 309 -28.23 3.88 15.64
CA GLY A 309 -28.48 2.77 16.56
C GLY A 309 -28.30 1.39 15.94
N ILE A 310 -27.57 1.26 14.83
CA ILE A 310 -27.32 -0.02 14.16
C ILE A 310 -26.09 -0.69 14.78
N PRO A 311 -26.22 -1.87 15.41
CA PRO A 311 -25.08 -2.68 15.86
C PRO A 311 -24.25 -3.12 14.67
N HIS A 312 -22.93 -2.98 14.74
CA HIS A 312 -22.04 -3.36 13.65
C HIS A 312 -20.63 -3.67 14.17
N LYS A 313 -19.86 -4.40 13.36
CA LYS A 313 -18.44 -4.65 13.56
C LYS A 313 -17.63 -3.93 12.51
N VAL A 314 -16.39 -3.53 12.87
CA VAL A 314 -15.45 -2.87 11.94
C VAL A 314 -14.19 -3.70 11.81
N LEU A 315 -13.86 -4.07 10.58
CA LEU A 315 -12.64 -4.79 10.23
C LEU A 315 -11.75 -3.90 9.36
N ASN A 316 -10.65 -3.44 9.94
CA ASN A 316 -9.61 -2.68 9.25
C ASN A 316 -8.24 -3.00 9.85
N ALA A 317 -7.16 -2.40 9.32
CA ALA A 317 -5.80 -2.70 9.76
C ALA A 317 -5.53 -2.45 11.25
N LYS A 318 -6.33 -1.62 11.93
CA LYS A 318 -6.22 -1.39 13.38
C LYS A 318 -6.72 -2.58 14.21
N PHE A 319 -7.61 -3.40 13.64
CA PHE A 319 -8.29 -4.52 14.30
C PHE A 319 -7.97 -5.87 13.65
N HIS A 320 -6.83 -5.98 12.97
CA HIS A 320 -6.45 -7.19 12.24
C HIS A 320 -6.33 -8.45 13.12
N GLU A 321 -6.04 -8.29 14.41
CA GLU A 321 -5.96 -9.40 15.36
C GLU A 321 -7.31 -10.07 15.59
N LEU A 322 -8.42 -9.35 15.37
CA LEU A 322 -9.80 -9.84 15.51
C LEU A 322 -10.42 -10.29 14.19
N GLU A 323 -9.65 -10.31 13.09
CA GLU A 323 -10.16 -10.61 11.74
C GLU A 323 -10.99 -11.90 11.70
N ALA A 324 -10.45 -13.00 12.22
CA ALA A 324 -11.12 -14.29 12.18
C ALA A 324 -12.46 -14.31 12.93
N GLU A 325 -12.53 -13.63 14.08
CA GLU A 325 -13.75 -13.53 14.89
C GLU A 325 -14.81 -12.66 14.21
N ILE A 326 -14.39 -11.51 13.64
CA ILE A 326 -15.30 -10.60 12.95
C ILE A 326 -15.89 -11.25 11.71
N VAL A 327 -15.06 -11.96 10.94
CA VAL A 327 -15.45 -12.66 9.70
C VAL A 327 -16.40 -13.83 10.00
N ALA A 328 -16.14 -14.60 11.06
CA ALA A 328 -17.01 -15.70 11.46
C ALA A 328 -18.46 -15.27 11.71
N ASP A 329 -18.66 -14.06 12.22
CA ASP A 329 -19.99 -13.51 12.52
C ASP A 329 -20.61 -12.71 11.38
N ALA A 330 -19.88 -12.43 10.31
CA ALA A 330 -20.33 -11.51 9.26
C ALA A 330 -21.54 -12.03 8.46
N GLY A 331 -21.73 -13.36 8.37
CA GLY A 331 -22.86 -14.00 7.70
C GLY A 331 -24.09 -14.24 8.58
N ILE A 332 -24.03 -13.94 9.87
CA ILE A 332 -25.16 -14.16 10.80
C ILE A 332 -26.32 -13.23 10.45
N HIS A 333 -27.56 -13.73 10.63
CA HIS A 333 -28.79 -12.98 10.39
C HIS A 333 -28.77 -11.61 11.06
N GLY A 334 -28.97 -10.55 10.28
CA GLY A 334 -29.01 -9.16 10.73
C GLY A 334 -27.64 -8.56 11.08
N SER A 335 -26.53 -9.28 10.88
CA SER A 335 -25.19 -8.73 11.15
C SER A 335 -24.83 -7.61 10.15
N VAL A 336 -24.11 -6.61 10.63
CA VAL A 336 -23.54 -5.54 9.80
C VAL A 336 -22.05 -5.48 10.04
N THR A 337 -21.26 -5.64 8.97
CA THR A 337 -19.80 -5.59 9.03
C THR A 337 -19.29 -4.52 8.06
N ILE A 338 -18.50 -3.59 8.56
CA ILE A 338 -17.77 -2.63 7.73
C ILE A 338 -16.34 -3.15 7.61
N ALA A 339 -15.85 -3.33 6.40
CA ALA A 339 -14.50 -3.82 6.18
C ALA A 339 -13.77 -2.96 5.15
N THR A 340 -12.46 -2.77 5.36
CA THR A 340 -11.56 -2.34 4.29
C THR A 340 -11.28 -3.53 3.36
N ASN A 341 -10.35 -3.39 2.42
CA ASN A 341 -10.01 -4.45 1.46
C ASN A 341 -9.66 -5.81 2.10
N MET A 342 -9.42 -5.85 3.42
CA MET A 342 -9.11 -7.09 4.16
C MET A 342 -10.14 -8.19 3.98
N ALA A 343 -11.43 -7.87 4.01
CA ALA A 343 -12.51 -8.85 3.84
C ALA A 343 -13.07 -8.92 2.40
N GLY A 344 -12.47 -8.18 1.48
CA GLY A 344 -12.93 -8.14 0.09
C GLY A 344 -12.46 -9.32 -0.75
N ARG A 345 -11.44 -10.06 -0.31
CA ARG A 345 -10.79 -11.10 -1.11
C ARG A 345 -10.13 -12.17 -0.23
N GLY A 346 -10.17 -13.42 -0.68
CA GLY A 346 -9.52 -14.55 0.00
C GLY A 346 -10.12 -14.87 1.37
N THR A 347 -11.34 -14.40 1.66
CA THR A 347 -12.01 -14.55 2.95
C THR A 347 -13.36 -15.23 2.74
N ASP A 348 -13.55 -16.40 3.33
CA ASP A 348 -14.80 -17.15 3.30
C ASP A 348 -15.74 -16.64 4.41
N ILE A 349 -16.87 -16.05 3.99
CA ILE A 349 -17.98 -15.68 4.86
C ILE A 349 -19.10 -16.69 4.64
N LYS A 350 -19.45 -17.44 5.69
CA LYS A 350 -20.47 -18.52 5.65
C LYS A 350 -21.80 -18.04 6.22
#